data_b46c422b6d39f5518defd8189cc7b569
#
_entry.id   b46c422b6d39f5518defd8189cc7b569
#
_cell.length_a   1.000
_cell.length_b   1.000
_cell.length_c   1.000
_cell.angle_alpha   90.00
_cell.angle_beta   90.00
_cell.angle_gamma   90.00
#
_symmetry.space_group_name_H-M   'P 1'
#
loop_
_entity.id
_entity.type
_entity.pdbx_description
1 polymer ?
#
loop_
_entity_poly.entity_id
_entity_poly.type
_entity_poly.pdbx_seq_one_letter_code
_entity_poly.pdbx_strand_id
1 'polypeptide(L)'
;IDKTLEVINEKNPNLDNKEEVAKKIGVGAIVFTYLKNSREKDIVFDWKEMLSFEGETGPYVQYSYARANSILTRAGELKGVADYSKLNTKEEFELIKSLEGFGKQIHLATEKLEPSIITRYAIEVAKLFNKFYNAHSVLNLEDEGLKEARINLVKATCQVIKNSLALIGIEVVDKM
;
A
#
# COMPACT_ATOMS: atom_id res chain seq x y z
N ILE A 1 13.26 2.54 -16.11
CA ILE A 1 12.79 1.15 -16.27
C ILE A 1 13.95 0.20 -16.04
N ASP A 2 15.10 0.37 -16.73
CA ASP A 2 16.24 -0.57 -16.67
C ASP A 2 16.74 -0.80 -15.24
N LYS A 3 16.97 0.27 -14.48
CA LYS A 3 17.35 0.17 -13.04
C LYS A 3 16.31 -0.56 -12.19
N THR A 4 15.03 -0.40 -12.51
CA THR A 4 13.96 -1.10 -11.80
C THR A 4 13.96 -2.58 -12.15
N LEU A 5 14.24 -2.93 -13.41
CA LEU A 5 14.43 -4.33 -13.85
C LEU A 5 15.63 -5.00 -13.17
N GLU A 6 16.74 -4.28 -13.00
CA GLU A 6 17.90 -4.79 -12.26
C GLU A 6 17.50 -5.16 -10.81
N VAL A 7 16.81 -4.25 -10.11
CA VAL A 7 16.33 -4.49 -8.74
C VAL A 7 15.34 -5.66 -8.65
N ILE A 8 14.42 -5.78 -9.63
CA ILE A 8 13.47 -6.91 -9.67
C ILE A 8 14.22 -8.22 -9.93
N ASN A 9 15.17 -8.26 -10.85
CA ASN A 9 15.94 -9.46 -11.15
C ASN A 9 16.79 -9.93 -9.96
N GLU A 10 17.28 -8.99 -9.15
CA GLU A 10 18.02 -9.30 -7.93
C GLU A 10 17.11 -9.87 -6.83
N LYS A 11 15.94 -9.24 -6.60
CA LYS A 11 15.06 -9.58 -5.48
C LYS A 11 14.06 -10.70 -5.79
N ASN A 12 13.53 -10.75 -7.00
CA ASN A 12 12.57 -11.76 -7.45
C ASN A 12 12.84 -12.20 -8.89
N PRO A 13 13.86 -13.05 -9.12
CA PRO A 13 14.25 -13.48 -10.47
C PRO A 13 13.18 -14.29 -11.21
N ASN A 14 12.18 -14.81 -10.51
CA ASN A 14 11.12 -15.64 -11.09
C ASN A 14 9.76 -14.91 -11.23
N LEU A 15 9.76 -13.58 -11.09
CA LEU A 15 8.54 -12.80 -11.26
C LEU A 15 8.09 -12.84 -12.73
N ASP A 16 6.80 -13.13 -12.95
CA ASP A 16 6.17 -13.04 -14.26
C ASP A 16 6.02 -11.58 -14.70
N ASN A 17 6.06 -11.33 -16.01
CA ASN A 17 5.83 -9.98 -16.59
C ASN A 17 6.72 -8.87 -16.01
N LYS A 18 7.98 -9.16 -15.74
CA LYS A 18 8.92 -8.23 -15.09
C LYS A 18 9.00 -6.86 -15.75
N GLU A 19 8.95 -6.79 -17.07
CA GLU A 19 9.04 -5.53 -17.82
C GLU A 19 7.85 -4.62 -17.52
N GLU A 20 6.64 -5.17 -17.49
CA GLU A 20 5.42 -4.41 -17.15
C GLU A 20 5.47 -3.95 -15.69
N VAL A 21 5.85 -4.85 -14.78
CA VAL A 21 6.01 -4.54 -13.35
C VAL A 21 7.08 -3.47 -13.15
N ALA A 22 8.23 -3.60 -13.82
CA ALA A 22 9.31 -2.60 -13.74
C ALA A 22 8.89 -1.24 -14.25
N LYS A 23 8.08 -1.18 -15.31
CA LYS A 23 7.51 0.06 -15.82
C LYS A 23 6.60 0.71 -14.78
N LYS A 24 5.66 -0.03 -14.19
CA LYS A 24 4.74 0.47 -13.16
C LYS A 24 5.47 0.97 -11.91
N ILE A 25 6.47 0.21 -11.45
CA ILE A 25 7.27 0.60 -10.28
C ILE A 25 8.15 1.80 -10.60
N GLY A 26 8.85 1.81 -11.73
CA GLY A 26 9.76 2.89 -12.10
C GLY A 26 9.04 4.21 -12.31
N VAL A 27 7.91 4.20 -13.04
CA VAL A 27 7.06 5.38 -13.21
C VAL A 27 6.47 5.81 -11.87
N GLY A 28 5.95 4.87 -11.10
CA GLY A 28 5.39 5.13 -9.78
C GLY A 28 6.40 5.75 -8.81
N ALA A 29 7.65 5.30 -8.81
CA ALA A 29 8.71 5.84 -7.98
C ALA A 29 8.99 7.33 -8.29
N ILE A 30 9.05 7.67 -9.58
CA ILE A 30 9.28 9.06 -10.02
C ILE A 30 8.09 9.93 -9.63
N VAL A 31 6.87 9.57 -10.06
CA VAL A 31 5.66 10.34 -9.79
C VAL A 31 5.47 10.55 -8.30
N PHE A 32 5.64 9.49 -7.51
CA PHE A 32 5.50 9.54 -6.05
C PHE A 32 6.50 10.49 -5.41
N THR A 33 7.76 10.45 -5.83
CA THR A 33 8.82 11.30 -5.28
C THR A 33 8.53 12.77 -5.54
N TYR A 34 8.04 13.10 -6.72
CA TYR A 34 7.64 14.48 -7.04
C TYR A 34 6.42 14.91 -6.25
N LEU A 35 5.39 14.08 -6.16
CA LEU A 35 4.13 14.42 -5.51
C LEU A 35 4.15 14.31 -3.98
N LYS A 36 5.11 13.63 -3.38
CA LYS A 36 5.24 13.54 -1.92
C LYS A 36 5.67 14.87 -1.28
N ASN A 37 6.34 15.72 -2.05
CA ASN A 37 6.78 17.04 -1.60
C ASN A 37 5.75 18.12 -1.94
N SER A 38 5.76 19.22 -1.18
CA SER A 38 5.02 20.41 -1.55
C SER A 38 5.56 20.98 -2.87
N ARG A 39 4.67 21.58 -3.67
CA ARG A 39 4.98 22.19 -4.98
C ARG A 39 6.12 23.21 -4.97
N GLU A 40 6.40 23.79 -3.79
CA GLU A 40 7.38 24.86 -3.63
C GLU A 40 8.76 24.34 -3.18
N LYS A 41 8.91 23.02 -2.97
CA LYS A 41 10.16 22.44 -2.49
C LYS A 41 11.00 21.91 -3.65
N ASP A 42 12.28 22.21 -3.60
CA ASP A 42 13.27 21.55 -4.44
C ASP A 42 13.35 20.06 -4.15
N ILE A 43 13.57 19.27 -5.20
CA ILE A 43 13.65 17.81 -5.10
C ILE A 43 15.06 17.38 -5.50
N VAL A 44 15.72 16.67 -4.60
CA VAL A 44 16.99 16.00 -4.92
C VAL A 44 16.65 14.66 -5.57
N PHE A 45 17.18 14.46 -6.77
CA PHE A 45 16.96 13.25 -7.53
C PHE A 45 18.02 12.21 -7.21
N ASP A 46 17.63 11.13 -6.51
CA ASP A 46 18.49 9.97 -6.22
C ASP A 46 17.75 8.67 -6.53
N TRP A 47 18.24 7.92 -7.52
CA TRP A 47 17.67 6.64 -7.93
C TRP A 47 17.63 5.59 -6.81
N LYS A 48 18.66 5.55 -5.97
CA LYS A 48 18.76 4.56 -4.90
C LYS A 48 17.69 4.80 -3.85
N GLU A 49 17.45 6.06 -3.52
CA GLU A 49 16.40 6.44 -2.58
C GLU A 49 15.01 6.18 -3.18
N MET A 50 14.77 6.64 -4.42
CA MET A 50 13.46 6.56 -5.09
C MET A 50 12.98 5.13 -5.32
N LEU A 51 13.89 4.20 -5.63
CA LEU A 51 13.59 2.79 -5.89
C LEU A 51 13.65 1.92 -4.63
N SER A 52 13.88 2.51 -3.46
CA SER A 52 13.88 1.76 -2.20
C SER A 52 12.50 1.21 -1.88
N PHE A 53 12.47 -0.05 -1.42
CA PHE A 53 11.27 -0.69 -0.85
C PHE A 53 11.10 -0.40 0.65
N GLU A 54 11.90 0.50 1.18
CA GLU A 54 11.86 0.95 2.56
C GLU A 54 11.69 2.47 2.61
N GLY A 55 11.16 2.96 3.73
CA GLY A 55 10.98 4.39 3.93
C GLY A 55 9.71 4.95 3.27
N GLU A 56 9.79 6.18 2.76
CA GLU A 56 8.62 6.92 2.25
C GLU A 56 8.66 7.04 0.73
N THR A 57 8.54 5.90 0.04
CA THR A 57 8.69 5.77 -1.40
C THR A 57 7.44 5.20 -2.07
N GLY A 58 7.28 5.45 -3.38
CA GLY A 58 6.23 4.82 -4.18
C GLY A 58 6.32 3.28 -4.17
N PRO A 59 7.51 2.69 -4.43
CA PRO A 59 7.70 1.24 -4.35
C PRO A 59 7.34 0.63 -3.00
N TYR A 60 7.58 1.33 -1.87
CA TYR A 60 7.15 0.87 -0.55
C TYR A 60 5.62 0.74 -0.45
N VAL A 61 4.88 1.73 -0.96
CA VAL A 61 3.40 1.69 -0.94
C VAL A 61 2.88 0.63 -1.91
N GLN A 62 3.45 0.52 -3.12
CA GLN A 62 3.10 -0.53 -4.08
C GLN A 62 3.39 -1.93 -3.53
N TYR A 63 4.51 -2.13 -2.84
CA TYR A 63 4.83 -3.39 -2.17
C TYR A 63 3.84 -3.73 -1.04
N SER A 64 3.41 -2.73 -0.27
CA SER A 64 2.38 -2.93 0.77
C SER A 64 1.05 -3.36 0.16
N TYR A 65 0.67 -2.81 -1.00
CA TYR A 65 -0.48 -3.27 -1.77
C TYR A 65 -0.30 -4.72 -2.24
N ALA A 66 0.83 -5.06 -2.88
CA ALA A 66 1.08 -6.41 -3.38
C ALA A 66 1.05 -7.46 -2.25
N ARG A 67 1.58 -7.10 -1.07
CA ARG A 67 1.48 -7.94 0.15
C ARG A 67 0.04 -8.16 0.58
N ALA A 68 -0.78 -7.09 0.66
CA ALA A 68 -2.19 -7.19 1.00
C ALA A 68 -2.95 -8.04 -0.03
N ASN A 69 -2.71 -7.83 -1.31
CA ASN A 69 -3.29 -8.60 -2.41
C ASN A 69 -2.91 -10.09 -2.36
N SER A 70 -1.67 -10.41 -2.00
CA SER A 70 -1.22 -11.79 -1.82
C SER A 70 -1.97 -12.50 -0.68
N ILE A 71 -2.26 -11.80 0.43
CA ILE A 71 -3.08 -12.34 1.52
C ILE A 71 -4.49 -12.66 1.01
N LEU A 72 -5.12 -11.73 0.28
CA LEU A 72 -6.45 -11.91 -0.27
C LEU A 72 -6.52 -13.07 -1.27
N THR A 73 -5.53 -13.17 -2.16
CA THR A 73 -5.43 -14.27 -3.11
C THR A 73 -5.33 -15.63 -2.41
N ARG A 74 -4.56 -15.71 -1.33
CA ARG A 74 -4.41 -16.94 -0.52
C ARG A 74 -5.64 -17.25 0.34
N ALA A 75 -6.37 -16.22 0.78
CA ALA A 75 -7.62 -16.40 1.52
C ALA A 75 -8.71 -17.01 0.66
N GLY A 76 -8.74 -16.69 -0.65
CA GLY A 76 -9.78 -17.11 -1.57
C GLY A 76 -11.15 -16.48 -1.25
N GLU A 77 -12.21 -17.24 -1.50
CA GLU A 77 -13.57 -16.78 -1.19
C GLU A 77 -13.83 -16.80 0.34
N LEU A 78 -14.38 -15.72 0.85
CA LEU A 78 -14.85 -15.62 2.22
C LEU A 78 -16.08 -16.48 2.41
N LYS A 79 -16.06 -17.41 3.34
CA LYS A 79 -17.14 -18.39 3.58
C LYS A 79 -17.83 -18.22 4.93
N GLY A 80 -17.21 -17.47 5.82
CA GLY A 80 -17.69 -17.27 7.18
C GLY A 80 -18.39 -15.92 7.37
N VAL A 81 -18.91 -15.72 8.57
CA VAL A 81 -19.46 -14.45 9.03
C VAL A 81 -18.40 -13.73 9.85
N ALA A 82 -18.00 -12.54 9.40
CA ALA A 82 -17.02 -11.72 10.09
C ALA A 82 -17.58 -11.21 11.43
N ASP A 83 -16.82 -11.39 12.49
CA ASP A 83 -17.12 -10.79 13.80
C ASP A 83 -16.19 -9.61 14.06
N TYR A 84 -16.64 -8.43 13.66
CA TYR A 84 -15.86 -7.19 13.79
C TYR A 84 -15.64 -6.75 15.25
N SER A 85 -16.43 -7.25 16.21
CA SER A 85 -16.24 -6.95 17.62
C SER A 85 -14.92 -7.51 18.18
N LYS A 86 -14.33 -8.48 17.47
CA LYS A 86 -13.03 -9.10 17.79
C LYS A 86 -11.82 -8.31 17.30
N LEU A 87 -12.01 -7.30 16.46
CA LEU A 87 -10.96 -6.37 16.07
C LEU A 87 -10.73 -5.34 17.20
N ASN A 88 -9.97 -5.72 18.20
CA ASN A 88 -9.84 -4.99 19.47
C ASN A 88 -8.39 -4.65 19.85
N THR A 89 -7.43 -4.96 18.98
CA THR A 89 -6.02 -4.61 19.22
C THR A 89 -5.72 -3.18 18.79
N LYS A 90 -4.64 -2.63 19.32
CA LYS A 90 -4.20 -1.28 18.99
C LYS A 90 -3.92 -1.11 17.50
N GLU A 91 -3.24 -2.09 16.90
CA GLU A 91 -2.86 -2.08 15.49
C GLU A 91 -4.08 -2.13 14.57
N GLU A 92 -5.07 -2.94 14.90
CA GLU A 92 -6.34 -3.02 14.19
C GLU A 92 -7.10 -1.70 14.26
N PHE A 93 -7.19 -1.12 15.46
CA PHE A 93 -7.89 0.14 15.66
C PHE A 93 -7.21 1.32 14.94
N GLU A 94 -5.86 1.43 15.02
CA GLU A 94 -5.11 2.47 14.33
C GLU A 94 -5.30 2.38 12.81
N LEU A 95 -5.27 1.17 12.24
CA LEU A 95 -5.50 0.94 10.83
C LEU A 95 -6.94 1.31 10.41
N ILE A 96 -7.96 0.82 11.13
CA ILE A 96 -9.37 1.14 10.86
C ILE A 96 -9.60 2.65 10.88
N LYS A 97 -9.10 3.34 11.89
CA LYS A 97 -9.23 4.80 12.02
C LYS A 97 -8.58 5.55 10.87
N SER A 98 -7.43 5.06 10.41
CA SER A 98 -6.76 5.65 9.22
C SER A 98 -7.60 5.45 7.97
N LEU A 99 -8.15 4.25 7.74
CA LEU A 99 -9.00 3.96 6.58
C LEU A 99 -10.28 4.80 6.55
N GLU A 100 -10.94 5.02 7.71
CA GLU A 100 -12.10 5.89 7.84
C GLU A 100 -11.79 7.32 7.37
N GLY A 101 -10.57 7.78 7.61
CA GLY A 101 -10.12 9.12 7.23
C GLY A 101 -9.97 9.38 5.73
N PHE A 102 -10.08 8.38 4.86
CA PHE A 102 -9.75 8.50 3.43
C PHE A 102 -10.51 9.63 2.72
N GLY A 103 -11.83 9.68 2.87
CA GLY A 103 -12.65 10.72 2.25
C GLY A 103 -12.26 12.14 2.71
N LYS A 104 -11.92 12.29 3.99
CA LYS A 104 -11.45 13.56 4.54
C LYS A 104 -10.12 14.01 3.93
N GLN A 105 -9.20 13.07 3.67
CA GLN A 105 -7.92 13.38 3.04
C GLN A 105 -8.09 13.81 1.58
N ILE A 106 -9.01 13.19 0.84
CA ILE A 106 -9.35 13.60 -0.53
C ILE A 106 -9.88 15.04 -0.54
N HIS A 107 -10.84 15.32 0.34
CA HIS A 107 -11.45 16.65 0.44
C HIS A 107 -10.38 17.72 0.77
N LEU A 108 -9.53 17.44 1.74
CA LEU A 108 -8.44 18.33 2.13
C LEU A 108 -7.43 18.56 0.99
N ALA A 109 -7.07 17.51 0.27
CA ALA A 109 -6.16 17.60 -0.87
C ALA A 109 -6.75 18.45 -2.00
N THR A 110 -8.06 18.33 -2.24
CA THR A 110 -8.79 19.10 -3.25
C THR A 110 -8.90 20.57 -2.85
N GLU A 111 -9.29 20.87 -1.61
CA GLU A 111 -9.39 22.24 -1.12
C GLU A 111 -8.04 22.98 -1.19
N LYS A 112 -6.96 22.31 -0.81
CA LYS A 112 -5.61 22.88 -0.79
C LYS A 112 -4.91 22.80 -2.13
N LEU A 113 -5.47 22.09 -3.13
CA LEU A 113 -4.82 21.78 -4.41
C LEU A 113 -3.42 21.15 -4.19
N GLU A 114 -3.31 20.26 -3.20
CA GLU A 114 -2.03 19.73 -2.69
C GLU A 114 -2.00 18.19 -2.73
N PRO A 115 -1.49 17.59 -3.83
CA PRO A 115 -1.42 16.13 -3.98
C PRO A 115 -0.57 15.43 -2.90
N SER A 116 0.38 16.13 -2.29
CA SER A 116 1.25 15.58 -1.25
C SER A 116 0.47 15.10 -0.01
N ILE A 117 -0.76 15.55 0.17
CA ILE A 117 -1.65 15.06 1.21
C ILE A 117 -2.01 13.59 0.95
N ILE A 118 -2.33 13.24 -0.30
CA ILE A 118 -2.67 11.86 -0.68
C ILE A 118 -1.44 10.94 -0.62
N THR A 119 -0.28 11.40 -1.08
CA THR A 119 0.95 10.59 -0.99
C THR A 119 1.35 10.30 0.44
N ARG A 120 1.31 11.30 1.34
CA ARG A 120 1.59 11.11 2.77
C ARG A 120 0.58 10.19 3.44
N TYR A 121 -0.69 10.34 3.10
CA TYR A 121 -1.73 9.45 3.60
C TYR A 121 -1.51 7.99 3.13
N ALA A 122 -1.17 7.76 1.86
CA ALA A 122 -0.87 6.42 1.37
C ALA A 122 0.32 5.77 2.11
N ILE A 123 1.36 6.55 2.43
CA ILE A 123 2.48 6.09 3.26
C ILE A 123 2.01 5.71 4.66
N GLU A 124 1.17 6.54 5.29
CA GLU A 124 0.63 6.27 6.63
C GLU A 124 -0.16 4.96 6.66
N VAL A 125 -1.10 4.78 5.72
CA VAL A 125 -1.89 3.54 5.60
C VAL A 125 -0.96 2.34 5.40
N ALA A 126 0.04 2.44 4.51
CA ALA A 126 1.01 1.37 4.28
C ALA A 126 1.82 1.03 5.54
N LYS A 127 2.27 2.03 6.31
CA LYS A 127 2.99 1.83 7.58
C LYS A 127 2.09 1.13 8.63
N LEU A 128 0.86 1.58 8.78
CA LEU A 128 -0.09 0.98 9.73
C LEU A 128 -0.46 -0.45 9.32
N PHE A 129 -0.68 -0.69 8.04
CA PHE A 129 -0.91 -2.04 7.53
C PHE A 129 0.29 -2.97 7.80
N ASN A 130 1.51 -2.53 7.52
CA ASN A 130 2.70 -3.34 7.78
C ASN A 130 2.89 -3.61 9.28
N LYS A 131 2.56 -2.65 10.15
CA LYS A 131 2.57 -2.83 11.60
C LYS A 131 1.55 -3.89 12.04
N PHE A 132 0.30 -3.79 11.55
CA PHE A 132 -0.75 -4.78 11.77
C PHE A 132 -0.33 -6.17 11.28
N TYR A 133 0.18 -6.27 10.05
CA TYR A 133 0.60 -7.53 9.44
C TYR A 133 1.73 -8.24 10.22
N ASN A 134 2.67 -7.47 10.75
CA ASN A 134 3.78 -8.02 11.53
C ASN A 134 3.36 -8.46 12.94
N ALA A 135 2.34 -7.82 13.51
CA ALA A 135 1.86 -8.13 14.86
C ALA A 135 0.83 -9.26 14.89
N HIS A 136 0.10 -9.48 13.79
CA HIS A 136 -1.07 -10.34 13.78
C HIS A 136 -1.09 -11.34 12.62
N SER A 137 -1.42 -12.60 12.91
CA SER A 137 -1.78 -13.56 11.88
C SER A 137 -3.13 -13.18 11.28
N VAL A 138 -3.26 -13.31 9.95
CA VAL A 138 -4.53 -13.08 9.23
C VAL A 138 -5.17 -14.40 8.78
N LEU A 139 -4.37 -15.29 8.19
CA LEU A 139 -4.88 -16.53 7.58
C LEU A 139 -4.89 -17.73 8.52
N ASN A 140 -3.88 -17.81 9.41
CA ASN A 140 -3.69 -18.95 10.30
C ASN A 140 -4.32 -18.67 11.67
N LEU A 141 -5.65 -18.67 11.73
CA LEU A 141 -6.44 -18.46 12.93
C LEU A 141 -7.46 -19.58 13.07
N GLU A 142 -7.65 -20.07 14.29
CA GLU A 142 -8.71 -21.05 14.61
C GLU A 142 -10.07 -20.37 14.71
N ASP A 143 -10.11 -19.11 15.14
CA ASP A 143 -11.33 -18.32 15.24
C ASP A 143 -11.71 -17.77 13.86
N GLU A 144 -12.65 -18.44 13.21
CA GLU A 144 -13.12 -18.06 11.86
C GLU A 144 -13.75 -16.67 11.83
N GLY A 145 -14.46 -16.24 12.86
CA GLY A 145 -15.07 -14.89 12.93
C GLY A 145 -14.01 -13.78 12.94
N LEU A 146 -12.94 -13.95 13.71
CA LEU A 146 -11.80 -13.01 13.74
C LEU A 146 -11.02 -13.07 12.41
N LYS A 147 -10.80 -14.24 11.86
CA LYS A 147 -10.13 -14.45 10.57
C LYS A 147 -10.84 -13.69 9.45
N GLU A 148 -12.14 -13.87 9.31
CA GLU A 148 -12.97 -13.18 8.32
C GLU A 148 -12.94 -11.65 8.53
N ALA A 149 -13.00 -11.17 9.77
CA ALA A 149 -12.91 -9.76 10.10
C ALA A 149 -11.55 -9.17 9.70
N ARG A 150 -10.43 -9.88 9.96
CA ARG A 150 -9.08 -9.45 9.55
C ARG A 150 -8.90 -9.47 8.04
N ILE A 151 -9.43 -10.47 7.34
CA ILE A 151 -9.39 -10.52 5.87
C ILE A 151 -10.15 -9.32 5.28
N ASN A 152 -11.31 -8.98 5.83
CA ASN A 152 -12.05 -7.78 5.40
C ASN A 152 -11.27 -6.48 5.68
N LEU A 153 -10.56 -6.38 6.80
CA LEU A 153 -9.68 -5.24 7.08
C LEU A 153 -8.54 -5.15 6.06
N VAL A 154 -7.92 -6.26 5.70
CA VAL A 154 -6.90 -6.32 4.63
C VAL A 154 -7.51 -5.90 3.27
N LYS A 155 -8.72 -6.36 2.95
CA LYS A 155 -9.43 -6.00 1.72
C LYS A 155 -9.71 -4.50 1.63
N ALA A 156 -10.20 -3.91 2.71
CA ALA A 156 -10.42 -2.46 2.80
C ALA A 156 -9.10 -1.69 2.64
N THR A 157 -8.04 -2.14 3.31
CA THR A 157 -6.70 -1.55 3.19
C THR A 157 -6.17 -1.60 1.76
N CYS A 158 -6.26 -2.75 1.11
CA CYS A 158 -5.86 -2.95 -0.27
C CYS A 158 -6.59 -1.98 -1.20
N GLN A 159 -7.90 -1.83 -1.04
CA GLN A 159 -8.72 -0.92 -1.84
C GLN A 159 -8.33 0.56 -1.61
N VAL A 160 -8.10 0.97 -0.37
CA VAL A 160 -7.73 2.36 -0.04
C VAL A 160 -6.34 2.70 -0.58
N ILE A 161 -5.36 1.80 -0.47
CA ILE A 161 -4.03 2.01 -1.07
C ILE A 161 -4.15 2.14 -2.59
N LYS A 162 -4.89 1.24 -3.25
CA LYS A 162 -5.14 1.29 -4.70
C LYS A 162 -5.76 2.61 -5.12
N ASN A 163 -6.81 3.04 -4.43
CA ASN A 163 -7.49 4.29 -4.71
C ASN A 163 -6.57 5.51 -4.50
N SER A 164 -5.78 5.51 -3.42
CA SER A 164 -4.83 6.59 -3.13
C SER A 164 -3.77 6.72 -4.22
N LEU A 165 -3.21 5.60 -4.68
CA LEU A 165 -2.23 5.61 -5.77
C LEU A 165 -2.86 6.02 -7.09
N ALA A 166 -4.08 5.57 -7.39
CA ALA A 166 -4.80 5.95 -8.61
C ALA A 166 -5.09 7.46 -8.68
N LEU A 167 -5.43 8.09 -7.55
CA LEU A 167 -5.67 9.55 -7.47
C LEU A 167 -4.44 10.38 -7.83
N ILE A 168 -3.25 9.83 -7.68
CA ILE A 168 -1.98 10.46 -8.04
C ILE A 168 -1.35 9.89 -9.33
N GLY A 169 -2.12 9.12 -10.10
CA GLY A 169 -1.71 8.59 -11.40
C GLY A 169 -0.72 7.42 -11.33
N ILE A 170 -0.66 6.71 -10.20
CA ILE A 170 0.24 5.56 -10.02
C ILE A 170 -0.56 4.26 -10.06
N GLU A 171 -0.11 3.33 -10.91
CA GLU A 171 -0.66 1.99 -10.98
C GLU A 171 -0.11 1.09 -9.86
N VAL A 172 -0.95 0.20 -9.38
CA VAL A 172 -0.55 -0.87 -8.46
C VAL A 172 0.00 -2.07 -9.22
N VAL A 173 0.74 -2.93 -8.51
CA VAL A 173 1.23 -4.20 -9.02
C VAL A 173 0.76 -5.33 -8.11
N ASP A 174 0.18 -6.37 -8.69
CA ASP A 174 -0.43 -7.45 -7.91
C ASP A 174 0.60 -8.38 -7.24
N LYS A 175 1.80 -8.45 -7.80
CA LYS A 175 2.95 -9.21 -7.29
C LYS A 175 4.24 -8.41 -7.46
N MET A 176 5.12 -8.53 -6.51
CA MET A 176 6.47 -7.94 -6.53
C MET A 176 7.51 -8.93 -6.06
#